data_68426452b10bc56c04d560023835ee17
#
_entry.id   68426452b10bc56c04d560023835ee17
#
_cell.length_a   1.000
_cell.length_b   1.000
_cell.length_c   1.000
_cell.angle_alpha   90.00
_cell.angle_beta   90.00
_cell.angle_gamma   90.00
#
_symmetry.space_group_name_H-M   'P 1'
#
loop_
_entity.id
_entity.type
_entity.pdbx_description
1 polymer ?
#
loop_
_entity_poly.entity_id
_entity_poly.type
_entity_poly.pdbx_seq_one_letter_code
_entity_poly.pdbx_strand_id
1 'polypeptide(L)'
;MPEKNSKPWFSEAALRVAASHFAMEGTFASGAAYGSGHIHDTFLVRTRERSSPDYILQRINRVIFTDIPAMMENIARVCEHIRRQARDPDREALTVIPAADGLPFHRDGEGRYWRCFRFIEHRELGQRPGRPQQAFEAGKLFGRFIVQLADLPPSSLHVIIPRFHDVEFRLEEFARALLADPLGRRHKAAAEIALVNERAEGMKRVLAAGREARIPLRVTHNDTKFNNVLFDRWGRGLCLIDLDTVMPGYVPYDFGDAVRSAANTACEDETDSGSVRLDMGVYRELARGFLHGLRGGLGAGERELLAFGATLLTYTIGLRFLTDHLAGDLYFKTARPGHNLQRARAQFALLADMERRFAEMEEIVRGLAAAATS
;
A
#
# COMPACT_ATOMS: atom_id res chain seq x y z
N MET A 1 -4.09 26.19 23.84
CA MET A 1 -4.31 25.18 22.80
C MET A 1 -3.10 24.27 22.80
N PRO A 2 -3.14 23.04 23.28
CA PRO A 2 -1.99 22.14 23.17
C PRO A 2 -1.99 21.53 21.77
N GLU A 3 -0.87 21.61 21.08
CA GLU A 3 -0.56 20.93 19.81
C GLU A 3 -0.74 19.43 19.96
N LYS A 4 -1.87 18.90 19.48
CA LYS A 4 -2.13 17.47 19.36
C LYS A 4 -1.57 16.98 18.03
N ASN A 5 -0.26 16.81 17.90
CA ASN A 5 0.37 15.96 16.87
C ASN A 5 1.88 15.81 17.08
N SER A 6 2.36 15.71 18.31
CA SER A 6 3.73 15.26 18.53
C SER A 6 3.76 13.75 18.44
N LYS A 7 4.34 13.19 17.35
CA LYS A 7 4.92 11.84 17.39
C LYS A 7 5.77 11.77 18.67
N PRO A 8 5.75 10.67 19.43
CA PRO A 8 6.54 10.59 20.66
C PRO A 8 7.98 10.94 20.31
N TRP A 9 8.50 12.00 20.95
CA TRP A 9 9.84 12.51 20.71
C TRP A 9 10.83 11.45 21.22
N PHE A 10 11.42 10.69 20.31
CA PHE A 10 12.63 9.97 20.64
C PHE A 10 13.78 10.95 20.71
N SER A 11 14.48 10.99 21.84
CA SER A 11 15.70 11.75 21.93
C SER A 11 16.75 11.17 20.96
N GLU A 12 17.65 12.01 20.49
CA GLU A 12 18.77 11.53 19.65
C GLU A 12 19.56 10.42 20.34
N ALA A 13 19.70 10.47 21.67
CA ALA A 13 20.33 9.41 22.47
C ALA A 13 19.56 8.08 22.35
N ALA A 14 18.22 8.10 22.41
CA ALA A 14 17.41 6.89 22.24
C ALA A 14 17.53 6.31 20.82
N LEU A 15 17.56 7.17 19.80
CA LEU A 15 17.76 6.73 18.40
C LEU A 15 19.16 6.13 18.20
N ARG A 16 20.19 6.71 18.81
CA ARG A 16 21.56 6.19 18.80
C ARG A 16 21.64 4.79 19.41
N VAL A 17 20.97 4.59 20.55
CA VAL A 17 20.88 3.26 21.19
C VAL A 17 20.15 2.27 20.28
N ALA A 18 18.98 2.64 19.75
CA ALA A 18 18.25 1.74 18.85
C ALA A 18 19.07 1.39 17.59
N ALA A 19 19.73 2.38 16.99
CA ALA A 19 20.59 2.21 15.83
C ALA A 19 21.81 1.30 16.09
N SER A 20 22.40 1.36 17.31
CA SER A 20 23.58 0.55 17.66
C SER A 20 23.34 -0.97 17.70
N HIS A 21 22.08 -1.40 17.66
CA HIS A 21 21.72 -2.80 17.56
C HIS A 21 21.76 -3.38 16.15
N PHE A 22 22.01 -2.55 15.12
CA PHE A 22 22.04 -2.96 13.73
C PHE A 22 23.45 -2.90 13.14
N ALA A 23 23.76 -3.79 12.21
CA ALA A 23 25.05 -3.87 11.51
C ALA A 23 25.21 -2.74 10.48
N MET A 24 25.07 -1.48 10.93
CA MET A 24 25.25 -0.30 10.07
C MET A 24 26.74 -0.05 9.78
N GLU A 25 27.03 0.34 8.56
CA GLU A 25 28.34 0.89 8.18
C GLU A 25 28.42 2.35 8.63
N GLY A 26 29.60 2.77 9.13
CA GLY A 26 29.83 4.14 9.60
C GLY A 26 29.34 4.40 11.03
N THR A 27 29.58 5.63 11.48
CA THR A 27 29.30 6.05 12.84
C THR A 27 28.03 6.91 12.86
N PHE A 28 27.10 6.64 13.78
CA PHE A 28 25.91 7.46 13.98
C PHE A 28 26.28 8.95 14.22
N ALA A 29 25.82 9.82 13.38
CA ALA A 29 25.98 11.29 13.52
C ALA A 29 24.74 11.92 14.15
N SER A 30 23.57 11.69 13.55
CA SER A 30 22.29 12.28 14.01
C SER A 30 21.11 11.40 13.61
N GLY A 31 19.95 11.59 14.24
CA GLY A 31 18.69 10.95 13.89
C GLY A 31 17.52 11.93 14.01
N ALA A 32 16.64 11.97 13.03
CA ALA A 32 15.48 12.84 13.00
C ALA A 32 14.25 12.12 12.46
N ALA A 33 13.05 12.52 12.88
CA ALA A 33 11.80 12.03 12.32
C ALA A 33 11.76 12.24 10.80
N TYR A 34 11.30 11.24 10.06
CA TYR A 34 11.32 11.24 8.60
C TYR A 34 9.99 10.76 8.02
N GLY A 35 9.58 11.42 6.91
CA GLY A 35 8.37 11.07 6.17
C GLY A 35 7.06 11.40 6.90
N SER A 36 5.95 11.20 6.18
CA SER A 36 4.58 11.47 6.65
C SER A 36 3.80 10.20 7.00
N GLY A 37 4.45 9.03 7.07
CA GLY A 37 3.82 7.76 7.38
C GLY A 37 3.09 7.77 8.73
N HIS A 38 1.89 7.15 8.79
CA HIS A 38 1.03 7.20 9.98
C HIS A 38 1.05 5.91 10.79
N ILE A 39 1.64 4.83 10.26
CA ILE A 39 1.64 3.51 10.88
C ILE A 39 2.83 3.35 11.82
N HIS A 40 4.04 3.47 11.31
CA HIS A 40 5.29 3.33 12.05
C HIS A 40 5.88 4.68 12.45
N ASP A 41 6.72 4.68 13.49
CA ASP A 41 7.58 5.82 13.74
C ASP A 41 8.86 5.64 12.91
N THR A 42 9.09 6.56 11.99
CA THR A 42 10.18 6.49 11.02
C THR A 42 11.19 7.60 11.26
N PHE A 43 12.46 7.25 11.24
CA PHE A 43 13.58 8.15 11.49
C PHE A 43 14.63 7.98 10.40
N LEU A 44 15.19 9.11 9.94
CA LEU A 44 16.39 9.14 9.11
C LEU A 44 17.59 9.23 10.04
N VAL A 45 18.46 8.23 9.97
CA VAL A 45 19.75 8.18 10.67
C VAL A 45 20.85 8.58 9.69
N ARG A 46 21.59 9.62 10.01
CA ARG A 46 22.75 10.08 9.26
C ARG A 46 24.02 9.48 9.83
N THR A 47 24.95 9.09 8.96
CA THR A 47 26.29 8.66 9.33
C THR A 47 27.28 9.82 9.23
N ARG A 48 28.39 9.72 9.97
CA ARG A 48 29.42 10.77 10.02
C ARG A 48 30.30 10.73 8.78
N GLU A 49 30.61 9.55 8.31
CA GLU A 49 31.49 9.28 7.18
C GLU A 49 30.76 9.48 5.87
N ARG A 50 31.28 10.32 4.97
CA ARG A 50 30.68 10.61 3.67
C ARG A 50 30.57 9.37 2.74
N SER A 51 31.43 8.38 2.97
CA SER A 51 31.44 7.13 2.19
C SER A 51 30.43 6.10 2.71
N SER A 52 29.92 6.28 3.93
CA SER A 52 28.95 5.36 4.53
C SER A 52 27.52 5.78 4.17
N PRO A 53 26.60 4.81 4.00
CA PRO A 53 25.19 5.11 3.72
C PRO A 53 24.50 5.72 4.93
N ASP A 54 23.43 6.45 4.69
CA ASP A 54 22.41 6.79 5.69
C ASP A 54 21.39 5.67 5.80
N TYR A 55 20.54 5.71 6.84
CA TYR A 55 19.60 4.63 7.13
C TYR A 55 18.21 5.15 7.50
N ILE A 56 17.21 4.33 7.23
CA ILE A 56 15.86 4.46 7.76
C ILE A 56 15.71 3.50 8.93
N LEU A 57 15.58 4.05 10.12
CA LEU A 57 15.27 3.31 11.34
C LEU A 57 13.77 3.43 11.63
N GLN A 58 13.09 2.31 11.85
CA GLN A 58 11.64 2.32 12.11
C GLN A 58 11.32 1.55 13.38
N ARG A 59 10.46 2.16 14.22
CA ARG A 59 9.77 1.44 15.29
C ARG A 59 8.44 0.92 14.76
N ILE A 60 8.26 -0.40 14.81
CA ILE A 60 7.11 -1.09 14.21
C ILE A 60 5.88 -0.98 15.11
N ASN A 61 4.73 -0.71 14.52
CA ASN A 61 3.45 -0.64 15.21
C ASN A 61 2.90 -2.05 15.47
N ARG A 62 2.93 -2.50 16.72
CA ARG A 62 2.49 -3.82 17.17
C ARG A 62 0.97 -3.99 17.23
N VAL A 63 0.21 -2.90 17.17
CA VAL A 63 -1.25 -2.97 17.21
C VAL A 63 -1.81 -3.47 15.86
N ILE A 64 -1.16 -3.06 14.77
CA ILE A 64 -1.57 -3.44 13.41
C ILE A 64 -0.92 -4.75 12.99
N PHE A 65 0.39 -4.91 13.28
CA PHE A 65 1.15 -6.11 12.92
C PHE A 65 1.44 -6.93 14.17
N THR A 66 0.72 -8.03 14.33
CA THR A 66 0.80 -8.88 15.53
C THR A 66 1.93 -9.90 15.47
N ASP A 67 2.31 -10.34 14.27
CA ASP A 67 3.43 -11.25 14.01
C ASP A 67 4.55 -10.54 13.24
N ILE A 68 5.36 -9.77 13.98
CA ILE A 68 6.46 -9.00 13.39
C ILE A 68 7.58 -9.91 12.86
N PRO A 69 7.98 -11.00 13.53
CA PRO A 69 8.94 -11.93 12.96
C PRO A 69 8.54 -12.45 11.59
N ALA A 70 7.33 -12.97 11.42
CA ALA A 70 6.82 -13.45 10.14
C ALA A 70 6.79 -12.35 9.06
N MET A 71 6.36 -11.14 9.41
CA MET A 71 6.38 -9.97 8.52
C MET A 71 7.80 -9.65 8.05
N MET A 72 8.75 -9.58 8.95
CA MET A 72 10.14 -9.25 8.61
C MET A 72 10.83 -10.36 7.82
N GLU A 73 10.43 -11.61 8.01
CA GLU A 73 10.89 -12.75 7.21
C GLU A 73 10.40 -12.61 5.75
N ASN A 74 9.13 -12.27 5.53
CA ASN A 74 8.61 -11.97 4.19
C ASN A 74 9.39 -10.83 3.54
N ILE A 75 9.57 -9.72 4.25
CA ILE A 75 10.27 -8.53 3.74
C ILE A 75 11.72 -8.90 3.36
N ALA A 76 12.45 -9.57 4.24
CA ALA A 76 13.85 -9.95 3.97
C ALA A 76 13.95 -10.88 2.75
N ARG A 77 13.06 -11.88 2.66
CA ARG A 77 13.00 -12.83 1.54
C ARG A 77 12.69 -12.14 0.21
N VAL A 78 11.70 -11.26 0.18
CA VAL A 78 11.31 -10.51 -1.02
C VAL A 78 12.40 -9.52 -1.43
N CYS A 79 12.96 -8.77 -0.48
CA CYS A 79 14.06 -7.85 -0.76
C CYS A 79 15.27 -8.57 -1.37
N GLU A 80 15.69 -9.68 -0.77
CA GLU A 80 16.82 -10.48 -1.26
C GLU A 80 16.54 -11.05 -2.66
N HIS A 81 15.31 -11.54 -2.90
CA HIS A 81 14.91 -12.06 -4.20
C HIS A 81 14.98 -11.00 -5.31
N ILE A 82 14.47 -9.78 -5.04
CA ILE A 82 14.52 -8.65 -5.98
C ILE A 82 15.96 -8.19 -6.19
N ARG A 83 16.78 -8.09 -5.13
CA ARG A 83 18.18 -7.65 -5.19
C ARG A 83 19.01 -8.51 -6.14
N ARG A 84 18.80 -9.83 -6.15
CA ARG A 84 19.51 -10.75 -7.08
C ARG A 84 19.25 -10.47 -8.55
N GLN A 85 18.10 -9.89 -8.87
CA GLN A 85 17.66 -9.58 -10.24
C GLN A 85 17.87 -8.10 -10.63
N ALA A 86 18.19 -7.24 -9.65
CA ALA A 86 18.34 -5.81 -9.84
C ALA A 86 19.67 -5.48 -10.54
N ARG A 87 19.66 -4.44 -11.39
CA ARG A 87 20.88 -3.90 -12.01
C ARG A 87 21.68 -3.05 -11.03
N ASP A 88 20.96 -2.28 -10.22
CA ASP A 88 21.49 -1.46 -9.14
C ASP A 88 20.76 -1.86 -7.84
N PRO A 89 21.23 -2.93 -7.16
CA PRO A 89 20.55 -3.48 -5.99
C PRO A 89 20.37 -2.48 -4.86
N ASP A 90 21.26 -1.50 -4.74
CA ASP A 90 21.21 -0.53 -3.65
C ASP A 90 20.21 0.59 -3.88
N ARG A 91 19.67 0.69 -5.11
CA ARG A 91 18.67 1.69 -5.47
C ARG A 91 17.34 1.09 -5.95
N GLU A 92 17.35 -0.12 -6.51
CA GLU A 92 16.17 -0.75 -7.10
C GLU A 92 15.44 -1.69 -6.11
N ALA A 93 16.06 -1.99 -4.95
CA ALA A 93 15.49 -2.83 -3.91
C ALA A 93 15.82 -2.29 -2.52
N LEU A 94 14.93 -2.51 -1.55
CA LEU A 94 15.23 -2.24 -0.15
C LEU A 94 16.36 -3.17 0.33
N THR A 95 17.26 -2.62 1.14
CA THR A 95 18.29 -3.39 1.84
C THR A 95 17.93 -3.41 3.32
N VAL A 96 17.54 -4.58 3.82
CA VAL A 96 17.34 -4.80 5.25
C VAL A 96 18.71 -4.89 5.92
N ILE A 97 18.94 -4.09 6.95
CA ILE A 97 20.15 -4.15 7.76
C ILE A 97 19.88 -5.10 8.93
N PRO A 98 20.62 -6.20 9.05
CA PRO A 98 20.39 -7.15 10.14
C PRO A 98 20.76 -6.54 11.50
N ALA A 99 20.10 -7.00 12.55
CA ALA A 99 20.51 -6.74 13.90
C ALA A 99 21.79 -7.55 14.25
N ALA A 100 22.41 -7.26 15.40
CA ALA A 100 23.65 -7.89 15.82
C ALA A 100 23.56 -9.43 15.99
N ASP A 101 22.35 -9.96 16.21
CA ASP A 101 22.04 -11.39 16.26
C ASP A 101 21.74 -12.01 14.89
N GLY A 102 21.82 -11.22 13.82
CA GLY A 102 21.54 -11.64 12.44
C GLY A 102 20.07 -11.61 12.04
N LEU A 103 19.14 -11.27 12.95
CA LEU A 103 17.72 -11.15 12.64
C LEU A 103 17.41 -9.86 11.85
N PRO A 104 16.37 -9.84 11.00
CA PRO A 104 15.99 -8.65 10.23
C PRO A 104 15.27 -7.57 11.08
N PHE A 105 15.23 -7.72 12.37
CA PHE A 105 14.64 -6.79 13.33
C PHE A 105 15.35 -6.91 14.68
N HIS A 106 15.21 -5.89 15.53
CA HIS A 106 15.64 -5.92 16.93
C HIS A 106 14.44 -5.73 17.86
N ARG A 107 14.37 -6.51 18.95
CA ARG A 107 13.40 -6.33 20.03
C ARG A 107 14.11 -5.77 21.26
N ASP A 108 13.76 -4.53 21.65
CA ASP A 108 14.39 -3.89 22.81
C ASP A 108 13.83 -4.38 24.15
N GLY A 109 14.45 -3.92 25.25
CA GLY A 109 14.08 -4.30 26.61
C GLY A 109 12.66 -3.90 27.05
N GLU A 110 12.02 -2.95 26.33
CA GLU A 110 10.63 -2.56 26.54
C GLU A 110 9.66 -3.36 25.63
N GLY A 111 10.19 -4.32 24.88
CA GLY A 111 9.43 -5.16 23.98
C GLY A 111 9.00 -4.48 22.69
N ARG A 112 9.56 -3.32 22.35
CA ARG A 112 9.34 -2.64 21.08
C ARG A 112 10.18 -3.29 19.99
N TYR A 113 9.65 -3.35 18.78
CA TYR A 113 10.35 -3.89 17.62
C TYR A 113 10.87 -2.75 16.75
N TRP A 114 12.12 -2.90 16.32
CA TRP A 114 12.84 -1.98 15.46
C TRP A 114 13.31 -2.72 14.22
N ARG A 115 13.33 -2.00 13.09
CA ARG A 115 13.97 -2.47 11.84
C ARG A 115 14.77 -1.35 11.23
N CYS A 116 15.77 -1.71 10.45
CA CYS A 116 16.66 -0.77 9.79
C CYS A 116 16.79 -1.11 8.31
N PHE A 117 16.68 -0.10 7.45
CA PHE A 117 16.92 -0.20 6.02
C PHE A 117 18.01 0.79 5.60
N ARG A 118 18.79 0.44 4.56
CA ARG A 118 19.65 1.41 3.92
C ARG A 118 18.79 2.51 3.29
N PHE A 119 19.17 3.76 3.48
CA PHE A 119 18.47 4.89 2.85
C PHE A 119 18.76 4.93 1.36
N ILE A 120 17.74 5.02 0.54
CA ILE A 120 17.84 5.22 -0.90
C ILE A 120 17.61 6.71 -1.18
N GLU A 121 18.63 7.38 -1.74
CA GLU A 121 18.46 8.79 -2.13
C GLU A 121 17.40 8.91 -3.23
N HIS A 122 16.39 9.70 -2.97
CA HIS A 122 15.22 9.86 -3.81
C HIS A 122 14.69 11.29 -3.78
N ARG A 123 13.81 11.60 -4.70
CA ARG A 123 13.00 12.82 -4.70
C ARG A 123 11.67 12.53 -4.03
N GLU A 124 11.35 13.29 -3.01
CA GLU A 124 9.99 13.27 -2.45
C GLU A 124 8.98 13.84 -3.46
N LEU A 125 7.95 13.07 -3.73
CA LEU A 125 6.78 13.48 -4.50
C LEU A 125 5.57 13.50 -3.56
N GLY A 126 4.52 14.22 -3.98
CA GLY A 126 3.25 14.24 -3.23
C GLY A 126 2.54 12.88 -3.24
N GLN A 127 1.38 12.84 -2.64
CA GLN A 127 0.55 11.61 -2.57
C GLN A 127 -0.03 11.18 -3.91
N ARG A 128 0.06 12.01 -4.94
CA ARG A 128 -0.46 11.79 -6.30
C ARG A 128 0.57 12.20 -7.34
N PRO A 129 0.51 11.61 -8.57
CA PRO A 129 1.37 12.02 -9.66
C PRO A 129 1.14 13.49 -10.01
N GLY A 130 2.19 14.29 -10.04
CA GLY A 130 2.14 15.67 -10.55
C GLY A 130 2.24 15.75 -12.08
N ARG A 131 2.61 14.64 -12.74
CA ARG A 131 2.75 14.52 -14.20
C ARG A 131 2.39 13.10 -14.65
N PRO A 132 1.81 12.92 -15.86
CA PRO A 132 1.45 11.61 -16.41
C PRO A 132 2.62 10.60 -16.41
N GLN A 133 3.84 11.06 -16.70
CA GLN A 133 5.04 10.23 -16.68
C GLN A 133 5.28 9.56 -15.31
N GLN A 134 4.97 10.21 -14.21
CA GLN A 134 5.13 9.64 -12.86
C GLN A 134 4.12 8.51 -12.62
N ALA A 135 2.91 8.63 -13.15
CA ALA A 135 1.92 7.55 -13.11
C ALA A 135 2.40 6.33 -13.90
N PHE A 136 2.98 6.56 -15.09
CA PHE A 136 3.59 5.49 -15.88
C PHE A 136 4.73 4.79 -15.13
N GLU A 137 5.66 5.54 -14.55
CA GLU A 137 6.80 4.97 -13.82
C GLU A 137 6.36 4.21 -12.55
N ALA A 138 5.35 4.70 -11.83
CA ALA A 138 4.76 3.98 -10.70
C ALA A 138 4.11 2.66 -11.15
N GLY A 139 3.26 2.71 -12.16
CA GLY A 139 2.65 1.51 -12.73
C GLY A 139 3.68 0.49 -13.19
N LYS A 140 4.73 0.96 -13.88
CA LYS A 140 5.83 0.10 -14.35
C LYS A 140 6.57 -0.60 -13.20
N LEU A 141 6.79 0.08 -12.08
CA LEU A 141 7.40 -0.55 -10.91
C LEU A 141 6.48 -1.59 -10.27
N PHE A 142 5.19 -1.30 -10.11
CA PHE A 142 4.23 -2.26 -9.58
C PHE A 142 4.11 -3.51 -10.48
N GLY A 143 4.03 -3.31 -11.80
CA GLY A 143 4.02 -4.44 -12.73
C GLY A 143 5.33 -5.24 -12.73
N ARG A 144 6.48 -4.55 -12.66
CA ARG A 144 7.81 -5.19 -12.55
C ARG A 144 7.93 -6.02 -11.28
N PHE A 145 7.43 -5.54 -10.16
CA PHE A 145 7.43 -6.23 -8.88
C PHE A 145 6.76 -7.62 -8.98
N ILE A 146 5.60 -7.70 -9.61
CA ILE A 146 4.89 -8.98 -9.84
C ILE A 146 5.74 -9.95 -10.65
N VAL A 147 6.41 -9.47 -11.69
CA VAL A 147 7.25 -10.33 -12.56
C VAL A 147 8.55 -10.74 -11.85
N GLN A 148 9.17 -9.84 -11.11
CA GLN A 148 10.38 -10.16 -10.34
C GLN A 148 10.14 -11.23 -9.26
N LEU A 149 8.91 -11.38 -8.81
CA LEU A 149 8.52 -12.37 -7.80
C LEU A 149 7.73 -13.56 -8.39
N ALA A 150 7.67 -13.68 -9.72
CA ALA A 150 6.86 -14.71 -10.38
C ALA A 150 7.36 -16.15 -10.12
N ASP A 151 8.64 -16.33 -9.86
CA ASP A 151 9.30 -17.59 -9.51
C ASP A 151 9.38 -17.84 -8.00
N LEU A 152 8.96 -16.87 -7.16
CA LEU A 152 8.85 -17.05 -5.71
C LEU A 152 7.49 -17.66 -5.37
N PRO A 153 7.43 -18.91 -4.85
CA PRO A 153 6.16 -19.53 -4.53
C PRO A 153 5.38 -18.71 -3.49
N PRO A 154 4.11 -18.35 -3.75
CA PRO A 154 3.30 -17.61 -2.77
C PRO A 154 3.20 -18.31 -1.41
N SER A 155 3.20 -19.64 -1.40
CA SER A 155 3.18 -20.47 -0.18
C SER A 155 4.47 -20.36 0.65
N SER A 156 5.53 -19.76 0.13
CA SER A 156 6.76 -19.50 0.88
C SER A 156 6.68 -18.26 1.76
N LEU A 157 5.62 -17.47 1.64
CA LEU A 157 5.38 -16.28 2.45
C LEU A 157 4.29 -16.52 3.49
N HIS A 158 4.45 -15.90 4.64
CA HIS A 158 3.43 -15.86 5.69
C HIS A 158 2.27 -14.95 5.29
N VAL A 159 1.06 -15.31 5.70
CA VAL A 159 -0.11 -14.43 5.59
C VAL A 159 -0.11 -13.48 6.79
N ILE A 160 0.34 -12.25 6.61
CA ILE A 160 0.55 -11.27 7.68
C ILE A 160 -0.77 -10.71 8.20
N ILE A 161 -1.69 -10.41 7.28
CA ILE A 161 -3.05 -9.96 7.62
C ILE A 161 -4.03 -10.93 6.95
N PRO A 162 -4.59 -11.88 7.70
CA PRO A 162 -5.55 -12.83 7.15
C PRO A 162 -6.74 -12.13 6.50
N ARG A 163 -7.14 -12.60 5.32
CA ARG A 163 -8.29 -12.09 4.55
C ARG A 163 -8.24 -10.57 4.28
N PHE A 164 -7.03 -10.01 4.01
CA PHE A 164 -6.79 -8.56 3.96
C PHE A 164 -7.67 -7.85 2.92
N HIS A 165 -7.70 -8.33 1.67
CA HIS A 165 -8.54 -7.81 0.58
C HIS A 165 -9.75 -8.70 0.27
N ASP A 166 -10.09 -9.63 1.15
CA ASP A 166 -11.27 -10.49 1.04
C ASP A 166 -12.54 -9.66 1.29
N VAL A 167 -13.22 -9.32 0.21
CA VAL A 167 -14.43 -8.48 0.27
C VAL A 167 -15.57 -9.15 1.03
N GLU A 168 -15.68 -10.49 1.01
CA GLU A 168 -16.71 -11.21 1.77
C GLU A 168 -16.48 -11.05 3.27
N PHE A 169 -15.21 -11.16 3.71
CA PHE A 169 -14.86 -10.89 5.09
C PHE A 169 -15.14 -9.43 5.50
N ARG A 170 -14.86 -8.49 4.62
CA ARG A 170 -15.16 -7.08 4.91
C ARG A 170 -16.66 -6.83 4.99
N LEU A 171 -17.48 -7.52 4.21
CA LEU A 171 -18.93 -7.49 4.31
C LEU A 171 -19.43 -8.15 5.61
N GLU A 172 -18.82 -9.24 6.07
CA GLU A 172 -19.11 -9.84 7.38
C GLU A 172 -18.79 -8.87 8.55
N GLU A 173 -17.64 -8.17 8.48
CA GLU A 173 -17.28 -7.14 9.48
C GLU A 173 -18.28 -5.98 9.48
N PHE A 174 -18.66 -5.52 8.29
CA PHE A 174 -19.66 -4.48 8.11
C PHE A 174 -21.01 -4.87 8.70
N ALA A 175 -21.51 -6.08 8.42
CA ALA A 175 -22.76 -6.57 8.94
C ALA A 175 -22.74 -6.61 10.49
N ARG A 176 -21.64 -7.05 11.09
CA ARG A 176 -21.46 -7.04 12.56
C ARG A 176 -21.47 -5.62 13.12
N ALA A 177 -20.74 -4.68 12.49
CA ALA A 177 -20.69 -3.28 12.91
C ALA A 177 -22.06 -2.60 12.78
N LEU A 178 -22.79 -2.88 11.69
CA LEU A 178 -24.14 -2.36 11.45
C LEU A 178 -25.17 -2.86 12.47
N LEU A 179 -25.06 -4.14 12.85
CA LEU A 179 -25.93 -4.73 13.89
C LEU A 179 -25.62 -4.15 15.26
N ALA A 180 -24.35 -4.01 15.61
CA ALA A 180 -23.92 -3.51 16.92
C ALA A 180 -24.21 -2.01 17.09
N ASP A 181 -23.90 -1.19 16.07
CA ASP A 181 -24.08 0.27 16.03
C ASP A 181 -23.98 0.96 17.40
N PRO A 182 -22.84 0.81 18.13
CA PRO A 182 -22.74 1.18 19.55
C PRO A 182 -22.97 2.67 19.82
N LEU A 183 -22.85 3.50 18.79
CA LEU A 183 -23.01 4.97 18.87
C LEU A 183 -24.26 5.47 18.12
N GLY A 184 -25.13 4.59 17.61
CA GLY A 184 -26.37 4.94 16.91
C GLY A 184 -26.13 5.73 15.61
N ARG A 185 -25.05 5.44 14.87
CA ARG A 185 -24.59 6.22 13.71
C ARG A 185 -25.22 5.78 12.38
N ARG A 186 -25.85 4.60 12.31
CA ARG A 186 -26.38 4.04 11.05
C ARG A 186 -27.35 4.96 10.31
N HIS A 187 -28.13 5.75 11.04
CA HIS A 187 -29.11 6.66 10.43
C HIS A 187 -28.42 7.80 9.64
N LYS A 188 -27.19 8.21 10.02
CA LYS A 188 -26.40 9.22 9.33
C LYS A 188 -25.66 8.66 8.12
N ALA A 189 -25.61 7.35 7.98
CA ALA A 189 -24.90 6.63 6.93
C ALA A 189 -25.84 5.79 6.05
N ALA A 190 -27.14 6.07 6.07
CA ALA A 190 -28.15 5.26 5.38
C ALA A 190 -27.90 5.12 3.87
N ALA A 191 -27.47 6.20 3.19
CA ALA A 191 -27.17 6.17 1.78
C ALA A 191 -25.93 5.31 1.46
N GLU A 192 -24.89 5.39 2.28
CA GLU A 192 -23.67 4.62 2.14
C GLU A 192 -23.93 3.13 2.43
N ILE A 193 -24.76 2.82 3.42
CA ILE A 193 -25.20 1.46 3.74
C ILE A 193 -25.98 0.85 2.55
N ALA A 194 -26.90 1.59 1.97
CA ALA A 194 -27.66 1.16 0.79
C ALA A 194 -26.72 0.88 -0.40
N LEU A 195 -25.77 1.79 -0.69
CA LEU A 195 -24.75 1.63 -1.73
C LEU A 195 -23.94 0.35 -1.54
N VAL A 196 -23.49 0.08 -0.32
CA VAL A 196 -22.72 -1.12 -0.01
C VAL A 196 -23.54 -2.37 -0.30
N ASN A 197 -24.78 -2.45 0.21
CA ASN A 197 -25.63 -3.63 0.03
C ASN A 197 -26.00 -3.89 -1.44
N GLU A 198 -26.26 -2.85 -2.23
CA GLU A 198 -26.60 -2.94 -3.64
C GLU A 198 -25.45 -3.57 -4.47
N ARG A 199 -24.22 -3.27 -4.11
CA ARG A 199 -23.04 -3.68 -4.89
C ARG A 199 -22.35 -4.94 -4.37
N ALA A 200 -22.70 -5.39 -3.15
CA ALA A 200 -21.99 -6.43 -2.42
C ALA A 200 -21.73 -7.70 -3.25
N GLU A 201 -22.75 -8.20 -3.96
CA GLU A 201 -22.64 -9.43 -4.74
C GLU A 201 -21.69 -9.27 -5.95
N GLY A 202 -21.82 -8.15 -6.67
CA GLY A 202 -20.97 -7.86 -7.82
C GLY A 202 -19.49 -7.72 -7.46
N MET A 203 -19.16 -7.34 -6.22
CA MET A 203 -17.76 -7.14 -5.77
C MET A 203 -17.01 -8.43 -5.49
N LYS A 204 -17.67 -9.60 -5.45
CA LYS A 204 -17.03 -10.90 -5.17
C LYS A 204 -16.27 -11.50 -6.39
N ARG A 205 -16.31 -10.88 -7.56
CA ARG A 205 -15.80 -11.44 -8.84
C ARG A 205 -14.34 -11.89 -8.79
N VAL A 206 -13.43 -11.15 -8.13
CA VAL A 206 -12.02 -11.52 -8.02
C VAL A 206 -11.86 -12.78 -7.14
N LEU A 207 -12.56 -12.85 -6.00
CA LEU A 207 -12.54 -14.04 -5.14
C LEU A 207 -13.12 -15.28 -5.85
N ALA A 208 -14.24 -15.10 -6.56
CA ALA A 208 -14.85 -16.16 -7.35
C ALA A 208 -13.87 -16.68 -8.41
N ALA A 209 -13.22 -15.77 -9.16
CA ALA A 209 -12.24 -16.14 -10.17
C ALA A 209 -11.03 -16.90 -9.58
N GLY A 210 -10.60 -16.51 -8.36
CA GLY A 210 -9.55 -17.25 -7.66
C GLY A 210 -9.97 -18.65 -7.22
N ARG A 211 -11.18 -18.81 -6.67
CA ARG A 211 -11.74 -20.12 -6.28
C ARG A 211 -11.95 -21.04 -7.48
N GLU A 212 -12.30 -20.49 -8.62
CA GLU A 212 -12.46 -21.19 -9.89
C GLU A 212 -11.12 -21.45 -10.61
N ALA A 213 -10.00 -21.10 -10.01
CA ALA A 213 -8.65 -21.20 -10.59
C ALA A 213 -8.47 -20.48 -11.94
N ARG A 214 -9.32 -19.46 -12.24
CA ARG A 214 -9.17 -18.60 -13.43
C ARG A 214 -8.04 -17.59 -13.28
N ILE A 215 -7.68 -17.25 -12.05
CA ILE A 215 -6.54 -16.41 -11.70
C ILE A 215 -5.71 -17.09 -10.60
N PRO A 216 -4.37 -17.08 -10.69
CA PRO A 216 -3.51 -17.66 -9.67
C PRO A 216 -3.31 -16.70 -8.48
N LEU A 217 -3.01 -17.26 -7.31
CA LEU A 217 -2.35 -16.51 -6.25
C LEU A 217 -0.91 -16.20 -6.69
N ARG A 218 -0.49 -14.97 -6.45
CA ARG A 218 0.88 -14.51 -6.64
C ARG A 218 1.41 -13.85 -5.36
N VAL A 219 2.69 -13.57 -5.31
CA VAL A 219 3.24 -12.63 -4.33
C VAL A 219 2.84 -11.23 -4.77
N THR A 220 2.06 -10.54 -3.93
CA THR A 220 1.54 -9.19 -4.17
C THR A 220 1.99 -8.24 -3.09
N HIS A 221 2.06 -6.96 -3.42
CA HIS A 221 2.42 -5.91 -2.47
C HIS A 221 1.27 -5.60 -1.50
N ASN A 222 0.04 -5.61 -2.00
CA ASN A 222 -1.21 -5.36 -1.27
C ASN A 222 -1.38 -3.94 -0.66
N ASP A 223 -0.45 -3.02 -0.91
CA ASP A 223 -0.57 -1.60 -0.55
C ASP A 223 0.17 -0.74 -1.58
N THR A 224 -0.29 -0.79 -2.84
CA THR A 224 0.36 -0.17 -4.01
C THR A 224 0.01 1.31 -4.17
N LYS A 225 0.01 2.04 -3.06
CA LYS A 225 -0.20 3.48 -3.08
C LYS A 225 0.95 4.19 -3.81
N PHE A 226 0.62 5.30 -4.47
CA PHE A 226 1.61 6.09 -5.20
C PHE A 226 2.79 6.56 -4.34
N ASN A 227 2.55 6.89 -3.08
CA ASN A 227 3.59 7.30 -2.13
C ASN A 227 4.50 6.15 -1.64
N ASN A 228 4.20 4.89 -2.01
CA ASN A 228 5.07 3.74 -1.78
C ASN A 228 6.07 3.51 -2.93
N VAL A 229 6.17 4.47 -3.86
CA VAL A 229 7.15 4.48 -4.94
C VAL A 229 8.20 5.55 -4.67
N LEU A 230 9.47 5.17 -4.62
CA LEU A 230 10.58 6.11 -4.63
C LEU A 230 10.93 6.51 -6.07
N PHE A 231 11.21 7.79 -6.29
CA PHE A 231 11.55 8.34 -7.60
C PHE A 231 12.96 8.97 -7.59
N ASP A 232 13.65 8.89 -8.71
CA ASP A 232 14.89 9.60 -8.88
C ASP A 232 14.67 11.12 -9.14
N ARG A 233 15.76 11.88 -9.23
CA ARG A 233 15.71 13.32 -9.50
C ARG A 233 15.05 13.70 -10.83
N TRP A 234 14.98 12.76 -11.77
CA TRP A 234 14.33 12.96 -13.08
C TRP A 234 12.88 12.45 -13.12
N GLY A 235 12.37 11.88 -12.02
CA GLY A 235 11.01 11.34 -11.92
C GLY A 235 10.87 9.93 -12.47
N ARG A 236 11.96 9.17 -12.63
CA ARG A 236 11.91 7.73 -12.94
C ARG A 236 11.74 6.95 -11.66
N GLY A 237 10.92 5.90 -11.70
CA GLY A 237 10.70 5.02 -10.56
C GLY A 237 11.97 4.24 -10.20
N LEU A 238 12.32 4.21 -8.92
CA LEU A 238 13.50 3.53 -8.36
C LEU A 238 13.14 2.23 -7.69
N CYS A 239 12.37 2.31 -6.62
CA CYS A 239 12.13 1.24 -5.67
C CYS A 239 10.72 1.32 -5.10
N LEU A 240 10.14 0.17 -4.77
CA LEU A 240 8.94 0.09 -3.94
C LEU A 240 9.33 -0.03 -2.48
N ILE A 241 8.58 0.66 -1.62
CA ILE A 241 8.75 0.65 -0.16
C ILE A 241 7.45 0.22 0.51
N ASP A 242 7.48 0.08 1.84
CA ASP A 242 6.32 -0.31 2.66
C ASP A 242 5.81 -1.72 2.33
N LEU A 243 6.74 -2.69 2.39
CA LEU A 243 6.50 -4.10 2.08
C LEU A 243 5.83 -4.89 3.21
N ASP A 244 5.22 -4.23 4.18
CA ASP A 244 4.64 -4.84 5.38
C ASP A 244 3.45 -5.75 5.08
N THR A 245 2.78 -5.50 3.97
CA THR A 245 1.63 -6.27 3.48
C THR A 245 1.99 -7.23 2.37
N VAL A 246 3.30 -7.42 2.09
CA VAL A 246 3.71 -8.37 1.06
C VAL A 246 3.40 -9.80 1.50
N MET A 247 2.48 -10.44 0.77
CA MET A 247 1.96 -11.78 1.06
C MET A 247 1.20 -12.30 -0.16
N PRO A 248 0.72 -13.57 -0.15
CA PRO A 248 -0.11 -14.09 -1.24
C PRO A 248 -1.37 -13.25 -1.49
N GLY A 249 -1.64 -12.93 -2.75
CA GLY A 249 -2.81 -12.15 -3.18
C GLY A 249 -3.10 -12.29 -4.67
N TYR A 250 -4.03 -11.49 -5.18
CA TYR A 250 -4.39 -11.45 -6.59
C TYR A 250 -3.95 -10.14 -7.23
N VAL A 251 -3.35 -10.20 -8.42
CA VAL A 251 -2.84 -9.01 -9.13
C VAL A 251 -3.87 -7.88 -9.31
N PRO A 252 -5.17 -8.16 -9.54
CA PRO A 252 -6.18 -7.10 -9.58
C PRO A 252 -6.25 -6.23 -8.31
N TYR A 253 -5.83 -6.74 -7.14
CA TYR A 253 -5.77 -5.93 -5.91
C TYR A 253 -4.67 -4.86 -6.00
N ASP A 254 -3.46 -5.26 -6.42
CA ASP A 254 -2.35 -4.32 -6.57
C ASP A 254 -2.64 -3.26 -7.63
N PHE A 255 -3.13 -3.66 -8.81
CA PHE A 255 -3.53 -2.69 -9.82
C PHE A 255 -4.63 -1.76 -9.31
N GLY A 256 -5.62 -2.33 -8.61
CA GLY A 256 -6.75 -1.58 -8.08
C GLY A 256 -6.37 -0.52 -7.05
N ASP A 257 -5.51 -0.86 -6.11
CA ASP A 257 -5.07 0.10 -5.08
C ASP A 257 -4.17 1.19 -5.67
N ALA A 258 -3.33 0.84 -6.65
CA ALA A 258 -2.54 1.81 -7.40
C ALA A 258 -3.41 2.83 -8.12
N VAL A 259 -4.47 2.38 -8.82
CA VAL A 259 -5.43 3.27 -9.49
C VAL A 259 -6.17 4.15 -8.48
N ARG A 260 -6.72 3.54 -7.42
CA ARG A 260 -7.46 4.25 -6.37
C ARG A 260 -6.67 5.40 -5.76
N SER A 261 -5.38 5.18 -5.52
CA SER A 261 -4.52 6.17 -4.88
C SER A 261 -3.94 7.21 -5.85
N ALA A 262 -3.51 6.78 -7.04
CA ALA A 262 -2.83 7.66 -8.00
C ALA A 262 -3.78 8.46 -8.88
N ALA A 263 -4.90 7.86 -9.32
CA ALA A 263 -5.81 8.46 -10.30
C ALA A 263 -7.01 9.16 -9.66
N ASN A 264 -7.09 9.26 -8.34
CA ASN A 264 -8.10 10.08 -7.66
C ASN A 264 -7.71 11.56 -7.75
N THR A 265 -8.62 12.43 -8.23
CA THR A 265 -8.39 13.89 -8.30
C THR A 265 -8.40 14.57 -6.93
N ALA A 266 -8.92 13.92 -5.89
CA ALA A 266 -9.09 14.46 -4.55
C ALA A 266 -8.25 13.72 -3.51
N CYS A 267 -8.12 14.30 -2.31
CA CYS A 267 -7.52 13.62 -1.17
C CYS A 267 -8.46 12.53 -0.61
N GLU A 268 -7.91 11.59 0.16
CA GLU A 268 -8.69 10.49 0.75
C GLU A 268 -9.79 11.00 1.69
N ASP A 269 -9.59 12.13 2.33
CA ASP A 269 -10.51 12.75 3.28
C ASP A 269 -11.18 14.03 2.72
N GLU A 270 -11.37 14.09 1.38
CA GLU A 270 -12.06 15.20 0.71
C GLU A 270 -13.48 15.38 1.24
N THR A 271 -13.85 16.61 1.52
CA THR A 271 -15.19 16.95 2.05
C THR A 271 -16.21 17.17 0.95
N ASP A 272 -15.79 17.71 -0.18
CA ASP A 272 -16.62 17.88 -1.37
C ASP A 272 -16.55 16.63 -2.25
N SER A 273 -17.47 15.70 -2.03
CA SER A 273 -17.59 14.51 -2.88
C SER A 273 -17.88 14.86 -4.36
N GLY A 274 -18.38 16.08 -4.64
CA GLY A 274 -18.58 16.60 -5.98
C GLY A 274 -17.28 16.85 -6.74
N SER A 275 -16.15 17.07 -6.05
CA SER A 275 -14.82 17.26 -6.65
C SER A 275 -14.07 15.95 -6.93
N VAL A 276 -14.53 14.84 -6.36
CA VAL A 276 -13.88 13.53 -6.48
C VAL A 276 -14.17 12.90 -7.83
N ARG A 277 -13.12 12.67 -8.63
CA ARG A 277 -13.20 12.07 -9.98
C ARG A 277 -12.03 11.12 -10.21
N LEU A 278 -12.22 10.21 -11.16
CA LEU A 278 -11.12 9.44 -11.75
C LEU A 278 -10.44 10.28 -12.84
N ASP A 279 -9.16 10.56 -12.68
CA ASP A 279 -8.33 11.14 -13.74
C ASP A 279 -7.98 10.06 -14.77
N MET A 280 -8.67 10.09 -15.91
CA MET A 280 -8.49 9.10 -16.98
C MET A 280 -7.12 9.19 -17.65
N GLY A 281 -6.48 10.37 -17.64
CA GLY A 281 -5.12 10.55 -18.14
C GLY A 281 -4.10 9.82 -17.25
N VAL A 282 -4.22 10.01 -15.95
CA VAL A 282 -3.41 9.28 -14.94
C VAL A 282 -3.70 7.78 -14.98
N TYR A 283 -4.99 7.38 -15.06
CA TYR A 283 -5.39 5.98 -15.18
C TYR A 283 -4.73 5.29 -16.39
N ARG A 284 -4.81 5.91 -17.58
CA ARG A 284 -4.22 5.40 -18.83
C ARG A 284 -2.71 5.21 -18.70
N GLU A 285 -2.00 6.19 -18.18
CA GLU A 285 -0.56 6.13 -18.03
C GLU A 285 -0.12 5.11 -16.97
N LEU A 286 -0.85 5.04 -15.84
CA LEU A 286 -0.61 4.01 -14.82
C LEU A 286 -0.82 2.60 -15.40
N ALA A 287 -1.94 2.38 -16.11
CA ALA A 287 -2.23 1.09 -16.74
C ALA A 287 -1.19 0.73 -17.80
N ARG A 288 -0.75 1.70 -18.62
CA ARG A 288 0.31 1.52 -19.61
C ARG A 288 1.62 1.12 -18.94
N GLY A 289 1.98 1.80 -17.86
CA GLY A 289 3.17 1.47 -17.09
C GLY A 289 3.06 0.08 -16.46
N PHE A 290 1.95 -0.25 -15.83
CA PHE A 290 1.72 -1.52 -15.17
C PHE A 290 1.86 -2.71 -16.14
N LEU A 291 1.18 -2.64 -17.28
CA LEU A 291 1.27 -3.66 -18.33
C LEU A 291 2.67 -3.74 -18.95
N HIS A 292 3.34 -2.59 -19.14
CA HIS A 292 4.74 -2.56 -19.59
C HIS A 292 5.68 -3.26 -18.59
N GLY A 293 5.49 -3.03 -17.28
CA GLY A 293 6.28 -3.65 -16.22
C GLY A 293 6.06 -5.17 -16.15
N LEU A 294 4.85 -5.63 -16.42
CA LEU A 294 4.46 -7.05 -16.43
C LEU A 294 5.03 -7.86 -17.61
N ARG A 295 5.48 -7.20 -18.69
CA ARG A 295 6.10 -7.88 -19.84
C ARG A 295 5.31 -9.08 -20.37
N GLY A 296 3.98 -8.99 -20.41
CA GLY A 296 3.11 -10.08 -20.81
C GLY A 296 2.88 -11.17 -19.77
N GLY A 297 3.40 -11.04 -18.55
CA GLY A 297 3.33 -12.05 -17.48
C GLY A 297 1.96 -12.30 -16.83
N LEU A 298 0.84 -11.76 -17.41
CA LEU A 298 -0.51 -12.02 -16.94
C LEU A 298 -1.27 -13.06 -17.75
N GLY A 299 -2.03 -13.90 -17.06
CA GLY A 299 -3.04 -14.74 -17.66
C GLY A 299 -4.24 -13.95 -18.20
N ALA A 300 -5.07 -14.58 -19.05
CA ALA A 300 -6.26 -13.94 -19.63
C ALA A 300 -7.24 -13.47 -18.54
N GLY A 301 -7.52 -14.32 -17.54
CA GLY A 301 -8.42 -13.99 -16.43
C GLY A 301 -7.92 -12.83 -15.56
N GLU A 302 -6.60 -12.72 -15.35
CA GLU A 302 -6.02 -11.60 -14.62
C GLU A 302 -6.20 -10.28 -15.40
N ARG A 303 -5.93 -10.29 -16.72
CA ARG A 303 -6.11 -9.10 -17.58
C ARG A 303 -7.56 -8.62 -17.61
N GLU A 304 -8.52 -9.55 -17.71
CA GLU A 304 -9.96 -9.27 -17.69
C GLU A 304 -10.38 -8.56 -16.40
N LEU A 305 -9.76 -8.87 -15.27
CA LEU A 305 -10.13 -8.35 -13.96
C LEU A 305 -9.35 -7.10 -13.52
N LEU A 306 -8.38 -6.61 -14.31
CA LEU A 306 -7.58 -5.44 -13.89
C LEU A 306 -8.45 -4.20 -13.66
N ALA A 307 -9.25 -3.79 -14.66
CA ALA A 307 -10.11 -2.61 -14.53
C ALA A 307 -11.09 -2.77 -13.35
N PHE A 308 -11.66 -3.99 -13.20
CA PHE A 308 -12.53 -4.30 -12.08
C PHE A 308 -11.82 -4.23 -10.73
N GLY A 309 -10.52 -4.56 -10.65
CA GLY A 309 -9.70 -4.41 -9.45
C GLY A 309 -9.75 -2.99 -8.89
N ALA A 310 -9.78 -1.96 -9.75
CA ALA A 310 -9.87 -0.57 -9.32
C ALA A 310 -11.21 -0.25 -8.63
N THR A 311 -12.32 -0.69 -9.20
CA THR A 311 -13.65 -0.58 -8.58
C THR A 311 -13.74 -1.35 -7.27
N LEU A 312 -13.23 -2.57 -7.26
CA LEU A 312 -13.25 -3.44 -6.07
C LEU A 312 -12.45 -2.84 -4.91
N LEU A 313 -11.23 -2.36 -5.14
CA LEU A 313 -10.41 -1.81 -4.07
C LEU A 313 -10.97 -0.48 -3.56
N THR A 314 -11.50 0.36 -4.45
CA THR A 314 -12.16 1.60 -4.06
C THR A 314 -13.41 1.31 -3.20
N TYR A 315 -14.24 0.35 -3.61
CA TYR A 315 -15.36 -0.13 -2.81
C TYR A 315 -14.92 -0.67 -1.45
N THR A 316 -13.93 -1.54 -1.44
CA THR A 316 -13.45 -2.21 -0.22
C THR A 316 -12.88 -1.22 0.79
N ILE A 317 -12.13 -0.21 0.35
CA ILE A 317 -11.60 0.82 1.24
C ILE A 317 -12.72 1.72 1.77
N GLY A 318 -13.68 2.11 0.92
CA GLY A 318 -14.89 2.82 1.38
C GLY A 318 -15.69 2.03 2.40
N LEU A 319 -15.88 0.73 2.16
CA LEU A 319 -16.53 -0.21 3.08
C LEU A 319 -15.81 -0.29 4.42
N ARG A 320 -14.48 -0.35 4.44
CA ARG A 320 -13.68 -0.40 5.67
C ARG A 320 -13.82 0.89 6.49
N PHE A 321 -13.78 2.06 5.85
CA PHE A 321 -14.03 3.33 6.53
C PHE A 321 -15.45 3.42 7.10
N LEU A 322 -16.45 2.97 6.34
CA LEU A 322 -17.84 2.94 6.81
C LEU A 322 -18.01 1.98 7.99
N THR A 323 -17.41 0.80 7.92
CA THR A 323 -17.43 -0.20 9.00
C THR A 323 -16.83 0.38 10.28
N ASP A 324 -15.66 1.02 10.18
CA ASP A 324 -15.01 1.62 11.34
C ASP A 324 -15.81 2.80 11.91
N HIS A 325 -16.44 3.62 11.06
CA HIS A 325 -17.37 4.65 11.50
C HIS A 325 -18.53 4.08 12.32
N LEU A 326 -19.16 3.00 11.86
CA LEU A 326 -20.24 2.32 12.56
C LEU A 326 -19.76 1.66 13.86
N ALA A 327 -18.55 1.11 13.87
CA ALA A 327 -17.94 0.49 15.04
C ALA A 327 -17.46 1.51 16.11
N GLY A 328 -17.42 2.80 15.79
CA GLY A 328 -17.02 3.86 16.74
C GLY A 328 -15.64 4.47 16.53
N ASP A 329 -15.07 4.36 15.33
CA ASP A 329 -13.75 4.88 14.93
C ASP A 329 -12.59 4.21 15.71
N LEU A 330 -12.55 2.88 15.74
CA LEU A 330 -11.60 2.09 16.53
C LEU A 330 -10.30 1.77 15.79
N TYR A 331 -10.36 1.63 14.45
CA TYR A 331 -9.25 1.16 13.65
C TYR A 331 -8.44 2.30 13.02
N PHE A 332 -9.09 3.20 12.30
CA PHE A 332 -8.42 4.30 11.63
C PHE A 332 -8.30 5.54 12.53
N LYS A 333 -7.13 6.17 12.52
CA LYS A 333 -6.94 7.45 13.22
C LYS A 333 -7.88 8.50 12.64
N THR A 334 -8.63 9.19 13.49
CA THR A 334 -9.53 10.27 13.11
C THR A 334 -9.04 11.61 13.67
N ALA A 335 -9.13 12.66 12.87
CA ALA A 335 -8.81 14.03 13.29
C ALA A 335 -10.03 14.81 13.80
N ARG A 336 -11.25 14.34 13.48
CA ARG A 336 -12.51 15.00 13.80
C ARG A 336 -13.68 14.00 13.85
N PRO A 337 -14.79 14.33 14.52
CA PRO A 337 -15.99 13.50 14.47
C PRO A 337 -16.49 13.28 13.03
N GLY A 338 -16.85 12.04 12.69
CA GLY A 338 -17.35 11.68 11.36
C GLY A 338 -16.29 11.59 10.27
N HIS A 339 -14.99 11.66 10.59
CA HIS A 339 -13.90 11.63 9.63
C HIS A 339 -13.92 10.36 8.77
N ASN A 340 -14.17 9.18 9.36
CA ASN A 340 -14.24 7.95 8.59
C ASN A 340 -15.48 7.87 7.68
N LEU A 341 -16.62 8.44 8.09
CA LEU A 341 -17.78 8.55 7.19
C LEU A 341 -17.46 9.45 5.98
N GLN A 342 -16.74 10.53 6.23
CA GLN A 342 -16.29 11.43 5.14
C GLN A 342 -15.34 10.73 4.17
N ARG A 343 -14.38 9.96 4.69
CA ARG A 343 -13.49 9.12 3.87
C ARG A 343 -14.27 8.09 3.07
N ALA A 344 -15.25 7.41 3.69
CA ALA A 344 -16.12 6.48 2.98
C ALA A 344 -16.85 7.17 1.82
N ARG A 345 -17.42 8.35 2.02
CA ARG A 345 -18.09 9.17 0.99
C ARG A 345 -17.17 9.54 -0.16
N ALA A 346 -15.94 9.95 0.12
CA ALA A 346 -14.95 10.24 -0.91
C ALA A 346 -14.62 8.99 -1.75
N GLN A 347 -14.44 7.81 -1.11
CA GLN A 347 -14.23 6.56 -1.86
C GLN A 347 -15.46 6.18 -2.69
N PHE A 348 -16.67 6.30 -2.17
CA PHE A 348 -17.89 5.96 -2.91
C PHE A 348 -18.19 6.94 -4.05
N ALA A 349 -17.79 8.20 -3.91
CA ALA A 349 -17.85 9.16 -5.01
C ALA A 349 -16.88 8.79 -6.14
N LEU A 350 -15.65 8.37 -5.80
CA LEU A 350 -14.69 7.84 -6.77
C LEU A 350 -15.20 6.57 -7.43
N LEU A 351 -15.77 5.65 -6.66
CA LEU A 351 -16.38 4.41 -7.16
C LEU A 351 -17.48 4.73 -8.19
N ALA A 352 -18.39 5.64 -7.87
CA ALA A 352 -19.47 6.03 -8.78
C ALA A 352 -18.95 6.64 -10.08
N ASP A 353 -17.83 7.37 -10.03
CA ASP A 353 -17.20 7.90 -11.26
C ASP A 353 -16.53 6.76 -12.07
N MET A 354 -15.86 5.81 -11.41
CA MET A 354 -15.31 4.61 -12.06
C MET A 354 -16.42 3.77 -12.73
N GLU A 355 -17.56 3.56 -12.06
CA GLU A 355 -18.70 2.81 -12.61
C GLU A 355 -19.24 3.45 -13.89
N ARG A 356 -19.37 4.77 -13.92
CA ARG A 356 -19.80 5.51 -15.13
C ARG A 356 -18.80 5.37 -16.29
N ARG A 357 -17.54 5.23 -16.00
CA ARG A 357 -16.43 5.14 -16.99
C ARG A 357 -15.92 3.73 -17.19
N PHE A 358 -16.59 2.73 -16.63
CA PHE A 358 -16.05 1.38 -16.54
C PHE A 358 -15.73 0.78 -17.91
N ALA A 359 -16.62 0.97 -18.89
CA ALA A 359 -16.38 0.51 -20.27
C ALA A 359 -15.12 1.14 -20.90
N GLU A 360 -14.88 2.44 -20.68
CA GLU A 360 -13.67 3.12 -21.13
C GLU A 360 -12.41 2.59 -20.41
N MET A 361 -12.51 2.30 -19.11
CA MET A 361 -11.42 1.71 -18.34
C MET A 361 -11.03 0.31 -18.86
N GLU A 362 -12.02 -0.53 -19.17
CA GLU A 362 -11.79 -1.86 -19.76
C GLU A 362 -11.19 -1.75 -21.17
N GLU A 363 -11.68 -0.85 -22.00
CA GLU A 363 -11.17 -0.65 -23.36
C GLU A 363 -9.69 -0.21 -23.34
N ILE A 364 -9.32 0.70 -22.43
CA ILE A 364 -7.92 1.12 -22.24
C ILE A 364 -7.03 -0.07 -21.88
N VAL A 365 -7.41 -0.87 -20.88
CA VAL A 365 -6.63 -2.03 -20.47
C VAL A 365 -6.50 -3.05 -21.60
N ARG A 366 -7.61 -3.33 -22.31
CA ARG A 366 -7.64 -4.29 -23.42
C ARG A 366 -6.77 -3.83 -24.59
N GLY A 367 -6.86 -2.56 -24.97
CA GLY A 367 -6.06 -1.99 -26.06
C GLY A 367 -4.57 -1.98 -25.73
N LEU A 368 -4.19 -1.62 -24.50
CA LEU A 368 -2.80 -1.63 -24.04
C LEU A 368 -2.24 -3.06 -23.92
N ALA A 369 -3.05 -4.03 -23.48
CA ALA A 369 -2.62 -5.42 -23.39
C ALA A 369 -2.39 -6.05 -24.78
N ALA A 370 -3.23 -5.73 -25.78
CA ALA A 370 -3.03 -6.16 -27.16
C ALA A 370 -1.75 -5.59 -27.77
N ALA A 371 -1.46 -4.30 -27.53
CA ALA A 371 -0.23 -3.65 -28.01
C ALA A 371 1.05 -4.18 -27.35
N ALA A 372 0.97 -4.75 -26.15
CA ALA A 372 2.13 -5.31 -25.44
C ALA A 372 2.48 -6.74 -25.91
N THR A 373 1.60 -7.40 -26.67
CA THR A 373 1.79 -8.77 -27.21
C THR A 373 2.16 -8.78 -28.70
N SER A 374 2.06 -7.65 -29.38
CA SER A 374 2.53 -7.42 -30.76
C SER A 374 3.94 -6.84 -30.77
#